data_83cf63ab0dfde4bda03d3eff1c28cd24
#
_entry.id   83cf63ab0dfde4bda03d3eff1c28cd24
#
_cell.length_a   1.000
_cell.length_b   1.000
_cell.length_c   1.000
_cell.angle_alpha   90.00
_cell.angle_beta   90.00
_cell.angle_gamma   90.00
#
_symmetry.space_group_name_H-M   'P 1'
#
loop_
_entity.id
_entity.type
_entity.pdbx_description
1 polymer ?
#
loop_
_entity_poly.entity_id
_entity_poly.type
_entity_poly.pdbx_seq_one_letter_code
_entity_poly.pdbx_strand_id
1 'polypeptide(L)'
;MIIPEEGSLLLVNKPKSWTSFDVVNKLRYLLKIKKIGHAGTLDPLAKGLLLIGIGKYTKKLESLQGLDKTYEGIIEIGKTTPSLDLETPFDSFSDYTHVTPQAIAAAVEALTGELDQMPPIYSAIKVNGQRAYKSARKNEIIELKSRKIKVYKFEITQVHLPEIHFRVVCSKGTYIRSLAKDLGEQLSVGGYLKELVRTQVGNYKLENALQLEQLVDQINLENESN
;
A
#
# COMPACT_ATOMS: atom_id res chain seq x y z
N MET A 1 -18.64 -21.47 -3.75
CA MET A 1 -18.87 -20.41 -2.73
C MET A 1 -20.24 -19.78 -2.97
N ILE A 2 -21.18 -19.97 -2.08
CA ILE A 2 -22.50 -19.35 -2.16
C ILE A 2 -22.36 -17.89 -1.72
N ILE A 3 -22.63 -16.94 -2.62
CA ILE A 3 -22.64 -15.51 -2.30
C ILE A 3 -24.07 -15.14 -1.90
N PRO A 4 -24.31 -14.69 -0.65
CA PRO A 4 -25.62 -14.24 -0.20
C PRO A 4 -26.18 -13.10 -1.06
N GLU A 5 -27.50 -12.91 -1.07
CA GLU A 5 -28.15 -11.83 -1.85
C GLU A 5 -27.65 -10.43 -1.46
N GLU A 6 -27.33 -10.20 -0.18
CA GLU A 6 -26.73 -8.97 0.32
C GLU A 6 -25.26 -8.78 -0.10
N GLY A 7 -24.68 -9.79 -0.75
CA GLY A 7 -23.28 -9.84 -1.13
C GLY A 7 -22.36 -10.23 0.02
N SER A 8 -21.06 -10.27 -0.23
CA SER A 8 -20.06 -10.72 0.72
C SER A 8 -18.84 -9.80 0.76
N LEU A 9 -18.17 -9.77 1.92
CA LEU A 9 -16.83 -9.22 2.10
C LEU A 9 -15.84 -10.36 2.16
N LEU A 10 -14.85 -10.36 1.28
CA LEU A 10 -13.71 -11.26 1.36
C LEU A 10 -12.47 -10.48 1.81
N LEU A 11 -11.70 -11.12 2.69
CA LEU A 11 -10.37 -10.68 3.08
C LEU A 11 -9.38 -11.51 2.29
N VAL A 12 -8.57 -10.86 1.46
CA VAL A 12 -7.62 -11.53 0.55
C VAL A 12 -6.22 -11.04 0.85
N ASN A 13 -5.28 -11.95 1.01
CA ASN A 13 -3.86 -11.61 1.01
C ASN A 13 -3.40 -11.42 -0.44
N LYS A 14 -3.24 -10.15 -0.84
CA LYS A 14 -2.76 -9.82 -2.18
C LYS A 14 -1.29 -10.21 -2.32
N PRO A 15 -0.93 -11.06 -3.28
CA PRO A 15 0.46 -11.40 -3.52
C PRO A 15 1.25 -10.22 -4.12
N LYS A 16 2.58 -10.28 -4.00
CA LYS A 16 3.50 -9.36 -4.67
C LYS A 16 3.34 -9.46 -6.19
N SER A 17 3.63 -8.37 -6.89
CA SER A 17 3.56 -8.23 -8.35
C SER A 17 2.16 -8.29 -8.97
N TRP A 18 1.11 -8.32 -8.14
CA TRP A 18 -0.28 -8.18 -8.58
C TRP A 18 -0.80 -6.78 -8.25
N THR A 19 -1.56 -6.19 -9.17
CA THR A 19 -2.37 -5.00 -8.83
C THR A 19 -3.60 -5.41 -8.02
N SER A 20 -4.17 -4.49 -7.25
CA SER A 20 -5.45 -4.73 -6.56
C SER A 20 -6.58 -5.04 -7.57
N PHE A 21 -6.47 -4.53 -8.80
CA PHE A 21 -7.45 -4.77 -9.87
C PHE A 21 -7.30 -6.17 -10.48
N ASP A 22 -6.09 -6.72 -10.56
CA ASP A 22 -5.87 -8.09 -11.04
C ASP A 22 -6.55 -9.11 -10.12
N VAL A 23 -6.49 -8.90 -8.80
CA VAL A 23 -7.23 -9.71 -7.83
C VAL A 23 -8.74 -9.64 -8.08
N VAL A 24 -9.28 -8.44 -8.29
CA VAL A 24 -10.70 -8.24 -8.61
C VAL A 24 -11.08 -8.95 -9.91
N ASN A 25 -10.27 -8.83 -10.96
CA ASN A 25 -10.54 -9.47 -12.25
C ASN A 25 -10.48 -11.00 -12.17
N LYS A 26 -9.49 -11.54 -11.44
CA LYS A 26 -9.40 -12.99 -11.20
C LYS A 26 -10.67 -13.51 -10.52
N LEU A 27 -11.14 -12.83 -9.47
CA LEU A 27 -12.36 -13.20 -8.76
C LEU A 27 -13.62 -13.03 -9.62
N ARG A 28 -13.71 -11.99 -10.46
CA ARG A 28 -14.82 -11.82 -11.41
C ARG A 28 -14.93 -13.00 -12.38
N TYR A 29 -13.79 -13.43 -12.91
CA TYR A 29 -13.71 -14.56 -13.82
C TYR A 29 -14.17 -15.86 -13.16
N LEU A 30 -13.62 -16.16 -11.98
CA LEU A 30 -13.88 -17.41 -11.26
C LEU A 30 -15.30 -17.50 -10.73
N LEU A 31 -15.82 -16.44 -10.14
CA LEU A 31 -17.17 -16.39 -9.54
C LEU A 31 -18.26 -16.10 -10.57
N LYS A 32 -17.90 -15.71 -11.80
CA LYS A 32 -18.83 -15.25 -12.86
C LYS A 32 -19.72 -14.08 -12.40
N ILE A 33 -19.24 -13.26 -11.44
CA ILE A 33 -19.94 -12.10 -10.89
C ILE A 33 -19.24 -10.83 -11.37
N LYS A 34 -19.99 -9.95 -12.09
CA LYS A 34 -19.45 -8.67 -12.59
C LYS A 34 -19.21 -7.65 -11.49
N LYS A 35 -20.08 -7.63 -10.47
CA LYS A 35 -20.07 -6.60 -9.42
C LYS A 35 -19.14 -6.99 -8.28
N ILE A 36 -17.84 -6.78 -8.49
CA ILE A 36 -16.77 -6.97 -7.49
C ILE A 36 -15.87 -5.74 -7.52
N GLY A 37 -15.45 -5.28 -6.33
CA GLY A 37 -14.51 -4.17 -6.15
C GLY A 37 -13.66 -4.35 -4.90
N HIS A 38 -12.73 -3.43 -4.65
CA HIS A 38 -11.86 -3.46 -3.48
C HIS A 38 -11.90 -2.15 -2.68
N ALA A 39 -11.56 -2.21 -1.39
CA ALA A 39 -11.42 -1.05 -0.52
C ALA A 39 -9.95 -0.73 -0.27
N GLY A 40 -9.46 0.32 -0.94
CA GLY A 40 -8.09 0.82 -0.79
C GLY A 40 -7.07 0.03 -1.62
N THR A 41 -6.50 0.72 -2.60
CA THR A 41 -5.46 0.17 -3.49
C THR A 41 -4.20 -0.19 -2.70
N LEU A 42 -3.59 -1.31 -3.05
CA LEU A 42 -2.20 -1.65 -2.76
C LEU A 42 -1.40 -1.57 -4.05
N ASP A 43 -0.21 -0.99 -3.98
CA ASP A 43 0.73 -0.95 -5.10
C ASP A 43 1.13 -2.38 -5.54
N PRO A 44 1.58 -2.59 -6.77
CA PRO A 44 1.93 -3.93 -7.26
C PRO A 44 2.97 -4.64 -6.40
N LEU A 45 4.01 -3.91 -5.96
CA LEU A 45 5.08 -4.47 -5.13
C LEU A 45 4.69 -4.70 -3.66
N ALA A 46 3.59 -4.07 -3.18
CA ALA A 46 3.07 -4.30 -1.84
C ALA A 46 2.27 -5.60 -1.76
N LYS A 47 2.30 -6.24 -0.59
CA LYS A 47 1.53 -7.44 -0.23
C LYS A 47 0.49 -7.13 0.84
N GLY A 48 -0.33 -8.12 1.17
CA GLY A 48 -1.14 -8.09 2.39
C GLY A 48 -2.61 -7.85 2.18
N LEU A 49 -3.28 -7.43 3.23
CA LEU A 49 -4.72 -7.41 3.34
C LEU A 49 -5.39 -6.49 2.31
N LEU A 50 -6.21 -7.08 1.46
CA LEU A 50 -7.08 -6.41 0.51
C LEU A 50 -8.53 -6.81 0.79
N LEU A 51 -9.37 -5.81 1.08
CA LEU A 51 -10.80 -6.03 1.31
C LEU A 51 -11.53 -6.02 -0.03
N ILE A 52 -12.22 -7.11 -0.35
CA ILE A 52 -12.96 -7.30 -1.60
C ILE A 52 -14.46 -7.37 -1.30
N GLY A 53 -15.24 -6.45 -1.85
CA GLY A 53 -16.69 -6.47 -1.79
C GLY A 53 -17.27 -7.14 -3.02
N ILE A 54 -18.23 -8.05 -2.83
CA ILE A 54 -18.92 -8.81 -3.87
C ILE A 54 -20.41 -8.48 -3.85
N GLY A 55 -21.02 -8.32 -5.02
CA GLY A 55 -22.45 -8.09 -5.17
C GLY A 55 -22.90 -6.77 -4.53
N LYS A 56 -23.95 -6.82 -3.72
CA LYS A 56 -24.50 -5.63 -3.03
C LYS A 56 -23.52 -5.05 -2.02
N TYR A 57 -22.57 -5.84 -1.48
CA TYR A 57 -21.55 -5.37 -0.51
C TYR A 57 -20.60 -4.33 -1.10
N THR A 58 -20.50 -4.23 -2.44
CA THR A 58 -19.70 -3.18 -3.09
C THR A 58 -20.13 -1.75 -2.70
N LYS A 59 -21.36 -1.55 -2.24
CA LYS A 59 -21.87 -0.27 -1.74
C LYS A 59 -21.19 0.16 -0.42
N LYS A 60 -20.60 -0.79 0.35
CA LYS A 60 -19.89 -0.52 1.60
C LYS A 60 -18.41 -0.24 1.41
N LEU A 61 -17.86 -0.38 0.20
CA LEU A 61 -16.42 -0.23 -0.04
C LEU A 61 -15.90 1.18 0.27
N GLU A 62 -16.71 2.21 0.05
CA GLU A 62 -16.32 3.59 0.33
C GLU A 62 -16.08 3.81 1.83
N SER A 63 -16.98 3.31 2.69
CA SER A 63 -16.79 3.39 4.15
C SER A 63 -15.56 2.60 4.61
N LEU A 64 -15.31 1.42 4.02
CA LEU A 64 -14.12 0.62 4.31
C LEU A 64 -12.82 1.31 3.88
N GLN A 65 -12.84 2.07 2.79
CA GLN A 65 -11.69 2.89 2.37
C GLN A 65 -11.37 3.98 3.40
N GLY A 66 -12.36 4.46 4.13
CA GLY A 66 -12.22 5.48 5.18
C GLY A 66 -11.46 5.02 6.42
N LEU A 67 -11.36 3.71 6.67
CA LEU A 67 -10.74 3.15 7.87
C LEU A 67 -9.23 3.40 7.91
N ASP A 68 -8.66 3.40 9.13
CA ASP A 68 -7.22 3.45 9.34
C ASP A 68 -6.54 2.15 8.90
N LYS A 69 -5.27 2.22 8.60
CA LYS A 69 -4.46 1.09 8.13
C LYS A 69 -3.22 0.92 8.97
N THR A 70 -2.82 -0.34 9.12
CA THR A 70 -1.51 -0.71 9.67
C THR A 70 -0.68 -1.35 8.58
N TYR A 71 0.57 -0.92 8.50
CA TYR A 71 1.56 -1.44 7.57
C TYR A 71 2.81 -1.84 8.33
N GLU A 72 3.48 -2.87 7.81
CA GLU A 72 4.83 -3.26 8.18
C GLU A 72 5.67 -3.33 6.92
N GLY A 73 6.96 -3.03 7.03
CA GLY A 73 7.81 -3.01 5.85
C GLY A 73 9.25 -2.67 6.14
N ILE A 74 9.98 -2.44 5.06
CA ILE A 74 11.41 -2.10 5.09
C ILE A 74 11.61 -0.83 4.28
N ILE A 75 12.22 0.17 4.90
CA ILE A 75 12.78 1.34 4.22
C ILE A 75 14.27 1.08 4.07
N GLU A 76 14.81 1.24 2.86
CA GLU A 76 16.25 1.23 2.64
C GLU A 76 16.72 2.67 2.40
N ILE A 77 17.71 3.11 3.19
CA ILE A 77 18.31 4.44 3.09
C ILE A 77 19.60 4.42 2.28
N GLY A 78 20.11 5.60 1.93
CA GLY A 78 21.33 5.74 1.13
C GLY A 78 21.12 5.62 -0.38
N LYS A 79 19.88 5.44 -0.83
CA LYS A 79 19.51 5.39 -2.24
C LYS A 79 18.14 6.01 -2.44
N THR A 80 17.88 6.51 -3.67
CA THR A 80 16.55 6.98 -4.07
C THR A 80 16.10 6.35 -5.36
N THR A 81 14.78 6.38 -5.61
CA THR A 81 14.17 6.01 -6.88
C THR A 81 13.05 7.01 -7.21
N PRO A 82 12.78 7.29 -8.49
CA PRO A 82 11.68 8.19 -8.88
C PRO A 82 10.29 7.71 -8.44
N SER A 83 10.07 6.39 -8.34
CA SER A 83 8.81 5.80 -7.87
C SER A 83 8.69 5.73 -6.36
N LEU A 84 9.78 6.00 -5.63
CA LEU A 84 9.92 5.86 -4.17
C LEU A 84 9.79 4.41 -3.68
N ASP A 85 9.92 3.44 -4.59
CA ASP A 85 9.96 2.00 -4.38
C ASP A 85 10.82 1.33 -5.48
N LEU A 86 10.76 0.01 -5.61
CA LEU A 86 11.54 -0.76 -6.60
C LEU A 86 10.87 -0.86 -7.99
N GLU A 87 9.86 -0.03 -8.31
CA GLU A 87 9.25 0.00 -9.65
C GLU A 87 10.18 0.66 -10.68
N THR A 88 11.03 1.60 -10.26
CA THR A 88 11.99 2.30 -11.11
C THR A 88 13.43 2.07 -10.65
N PRO A 89 14.43 2.18 -11.56
CA PRO A 89 15.84 2.13 -11.18
C PRO A 89 16.24 3.20 -10.18
N PHE A 90 17.35 2.98 -9.48
CA PHE A 90 17.96 3.98 -8.60
C PHE A 90 18.45 5.19 -9.40
N ASP A 91 18.23 6.39 -8.87
CA ASP A 91 18.65 7.66 -9.45
C ASP A 91 19.67 8.44 -8.59
N SER A 92 19.85 8.05 -7.32
CA SER A 92 20.84 8.66 -6.43
C SER A 92 21.40 7.66 -5.42
N PHE A 93 22.63 7.92 -4.97
CA PHE A 93 23.34 7.15 -3.95
C PHE A 93 24.00 8.13 -2.97
N SER A 94 23.89 7.84 -1.68
CA SER A 94 24.46 8.66 -0.60
C SER A 94 25.12 7.78 0.47
N ASP A 95 26.16 8.27 1.10
CA ASP A 95 26.73 7.61 2.27
C ASP A 95 25.79 7.74 3.46
N TYR A 96 25.51 6.63 4.12
CA TYR A 96 24.64 6.52 5.29
C TYR A 96 25.37 6.09 6.56
N THR A 97 26.70 5.95 6.51
CA THR A 97 27.52 5.44 7.64
C THR A 97 27.43 6.31 8.88
N HIS A 98 27.10 7.59 8.71
CA HIS A 98 26.91 8.56 9.79
C HIS A 98 25.54 8.51 10.47
N VAL A 99 24.60 7.73 9.94
CA VAL A 99 23.24 7.65 10.49
C VAL A 99 23.24 6.89 11.81
N THR A 100 22.73 7.52 12.85
CA THR A 100 22.68 6.97 14.21
C THR A 100 21.26 6.55 14.60
N PRO A 101 21.11 5.63 15.58
CA PRO A 101 19.79 5.30 16.12
C PRO A 101 19.03 6.51 16.65
N GLN A 102 19.71 7.48 17.23
CA GLN A 102 19.12 8.72 17.74
C GLN A 102 18.57 9.59 16.60
N ALA A 103 19.30 9.70 15.49
CA ALA A 103 18.81 10.42 14.30
C ALA A 103 17.57 9.75 13.71
N ILE A 104 17.54 8.42 13.64
CA ILE A 104 16.36 7.66 13.18
C ILE A 104 15.17 7.93 14.11
N ALA A 105 15.35 7.88 15.43
CA ALA A 105 14.28 8.13 16.39
C ALA A 105 13.71 9.55 16.25
N ALA A 106 14.55 10.57 16.12
CA ALA A 106 14.14 11.96 15.90
C ALA A 106 13.37 12.13 14.58
N ALA A 107 13.84 11.50 13.49
CA ALA A 107 13.16 11.54 12.20
C ALA A 107 11.77 10.88 12.25
N VAL A 108 11.64 9.74 12.94
CA VAL A 108 10.36 9.05 13.16
C VAL A 108 9.40 9.89 14.00
N GLU A 109 9.87 10.55 15.04
CA GLU A 109 9.09 11.46 15.86
C GLU A 109 8.53 12.62 15.01
N ALA A 110 9.36 13.23 14.16
CA ALA A 110 8.96 14.30 13.25
C ALA A 110 7.93 13.85 12.19
N LEU A 111 7.90 12.57 11.85
CA LEU A 111 6.97 11.97 10.91
C LEU A 111 5.74 11.30 11.58
N THR A 112 5.53 11.58 12.86
CA THR A 112 4.37 11.10 13.63
C THR A 112 3.45 12.28 13.95
N GLY A 113 2.12 12.08 13.88
CA GLY A 113 1.13 13.12 14.11
C GLY A 113 0.43 13.56 12.84
N GLU A 114 -0.04 14.81 12.81
CA GLU A 114 -0.69 15.40 11.63
C GLU A 114 0.37 15.98 10.69
N LEU A 115 0.33 15.56 9.43
CA LEU A 115 1.32 15.92 8.42
C LEU A 115 0.65 16.40 7.13
N ASP A 116 1.28 17.33 6.45
CA ASP A 116 0.98 17.68 5.07
C ASP A 116 1.87 16.87 4.13
N GLN A 117 1.34 15.73 3.65
CA GLN A 117 2.11 14.80 2.83
C GLN A 117 1.97 15.09 1.35
N MET A 118 3.10 15.16 0.64
CA MET A 118 3.14 15.18 -0.82
C MET A 118 2.97 13.75 -1.36
N PRO A 119 1.94 13.50 -2.20
CA PRO A 119 1.77 12.20 -2.84
C PRO A 119 2.92 11.88 -3.80
N PRO A 120 3.24 10.59 -4.04
CA PRO A 120 4.20 10.24 -5.06
C PRO A 120 3.64 10.51 -6.46
N ILE A 121 4.51 10.88 -7.41
CA ILE A 121 4.15 11.12 -8.82
C ILE A 121 3.58 9.83 -9.44
N TYR A 122 4.17 8.69 -9.08
CA TYR A 122 3.70 7.35 -9.47
C TYR A 122 2.51 6.92 -8.61
N SER A 123 1.38 7.63 -8.73
CA SER A 123 0.16 7.33 -7.97
C SER A 123 -1.10 7.34 -8.86
N ALA A 124 -2.19 6.76 -8.33
CA ALA A 124 -3.47 6.72 -9.01
C ALA A 124 -4.29 8.03 -8.89
N ILE A 125 -3.74 9.07 -8.27
CA ILE A 125 -4.37 10.39 -8.15
C ILE A 125 -4.66 10.94 -9.55
N LYS A 126 -5.84 11.53 -9.70
CA LYS A 126 -6.20 12.23 -10.93
C LYS A 126 -5.82 13.70 -10.84
N VAL A 127 -5.03 14.17 -11.80
CA VAL A 127 -4.71 15.58 -12.04
C VAL A 127 -5.24 15.92 -13.42
N ASN A 128 -6.08 16.92 -13.53
CA ASN A 128 -6.72 17.34 -14.79
C ASN A 128 -7.41 16.18 -15.55
N GLY A 129 -8.06 15.25 -14.80
CA GLY A 129 -8.78 14.11 -15.36
C GLY A 129 -7.89 12.89 -15.70
N GLN A 130 -6.56 13.02 -15.70
CA GLN A 130 -5.61 11.96 -16.01
C GLN A 130 -4.93 11.44 -14.72
N ARG A 131 -4.63 10.14 -14.64
CA ARG A 131 -3.93 9.56 -13.49
C ARG A 131 -2.45 9.95 -13.50
N ALA A 132 -1.91 10.43 -12.38
CA ALA A 132 -0.56 10.93 -12.22
C ALA A 132 0.52 9.95 -12.73
N TYR A 133 0.40 8.65 -12.46
CA TYR A 133 1.36 7.65 -12.93
C TYR A 133 1.47 7.58 -14.48
N LYS A 134 0.39 7.92 -15.23
CA LYS A 134 0.45 7.93 -16.70
C LYS A 134 1.29 9.06 -17.24
N SER A 135 1.19 10.22 -16.62
CA SER A 135 2.00 11.39 -16.97
C SER A 135 3.45 11.20 -16.49
N ALA A 136 3.66 10.61 -15.29
CA ALA A 136 5.01 10.28 -14.80
C ALA A 136 5.79 9.39 -15.79
N ARG A 137 5.13 8.36 -16.34
CA ARG A 137 5.76 7.47 -17.36
C ARG A 137 6.06 8.17 -18.69
N LYS A 138 5.49 9.34 -18.93
CA LYS A 138 5.75 10.17 -20.11
C LYS A 138 6.72 11.32 -19.83
N ASN A 139 7.28 11.38 -18.61
CA ASN A 139 8.10 12.48 -18.11
C ASN A 139 7.38 13.85 -18.18
N GLU A 140 6.04 13.86 -18.08
CA GLU A 140 5.26 15.10 -18.04
C GLU A 140 5.34 15.70 -16.62
N ILE A 141 5.57 17.00 -16.53
CA ILE A 141 5.57 17.72 -15.25
C ILE A 141 4.13 17.82 -14.74
N ILE A 142 3.87 17.32 -13.53
CA ILE A 142 2.58 17.39 -12.88
C ILE A 142 2.74 18.08 -11.55
N GLU A 143 1.93 19.08 -11.32
CA GLU A 143 1.82 19.72 -10.02
C GLU A 143 0.87 18.91 -9.14
N LEU A 144 1.42 18.30 -8.08
CA LEU A 144 0.67 17.58 -7.05
C LEU A 144 0.45 18.51 -5.86
N LYS A 145 -0.72 18.39 -5.23
CA LYS A 145 -1.02 19.12 -3.99
C LYS A 145 -0.80 18.22 -2.79
N SER A 146 -0.19 18.78 -1.76
CA SER A 146 -0.10 18.12 -0.46
C SER A 146 -1.50 17.85 0.10
N ARG A 147 -1.59 16.88 0.96
CA ARG A 147 -2.83 16.54 1.67
C ARG A 147 -2.56 16.25 3.13
N LYS A 148 -3.52 16.60 3.95
CA LYS A 148 -3.48 16.29 5.38
C LYS A 148 -3.67 14.81 5.59
N ILE A 149 -2.75 14.21 6.32
CA ILE A 149 -2.78 12.83 6.78
C ILE A 149 -2.49 12.80 8.27
N LYS A 150 -2.74 11.67 8.90
CA LYS A 150 -2.36 11.44 10.30
C LYS A 150 -1.61 10.12 10.43
N VAL A 151 -0.43 10.18 10.98
CA VAL A 151 0.34 9.02 11.41
C VAL A 151 0.11 8.89 12.90
N TYR A 152 -0.67 7.89 13.31
CA TYR A 152 -1.00 7.67 14.72
C TYR A 152 0.16 7.06 15.50
N LYS A 153 0.94 6.21 14.80
CA LYS A 153 2.09 5.52 15.38
C LYS A 153 3.07 5.18 14.27
N PHE A 154 4.34 5.46 14.50
CA PHE A 154 5.44 5.04 13.65
C PHE A 154 6.51 4.41 14.55
N GLU A 155 6.71 3.12 14.43
CA GLU A 155 7.64 2.33 15.24
C GLU A 155 8.73 1.76 14.36
N ILE A 156 9.97 1.86 14.81
CA ILE A 156 11.08 1.11 14.23
C ILE A 156 11.18 -0.22 14.97
N THR A 157 11.02 -1.31 14.25
CA THR A 157 11.03 -2.66 14.82
C THR A 157 12.41 -3.29 14.80
N GLN A 158 13.25 -2.90 13.83
CA GLN A 158 14.61 -3.39 13.69
C GLN A 158 15.44 -2.44 12.81
N VAL A 159 16.73 -2.33 13.08
CA VAL A 159 17.67 -1.54 12.27
C VAL A 159 18.88 -2.41 11.91
N HIS A 160 19.07 -2.61 10.62
CA HIS A 160 20.26 -3.23 10.01
C HIS A 160 20.67 -2.38 8.82
N LEU A 161 21.35 -1.28 9.06
CA LEU A 161 21.69 -0.33 8.00
C LEU A 161 22.30 -1.02 6.77
N PRO A 162 21.81 -0.69 5.58
CA PRO A 162 20.89 0.42 5.25
C PRO A 162 19.40 0.15 5.45
N GLU A 163 18.99 -0.98 5.99
CA GLU A 163 17.59 -1.39 6.14
C GLU A 163 17.04 -0.96 7.52
N ILE A 164 15.88 -0.30 7.48
CA ILE A 164 15.11 0.13 8.65
C ILE A 164 13.73 -0.54 8.55
N HIS A 165 13.49 -1.53 9.44
CA HIS A 165 12.21 -2.20 9.54
C HIS A 165 11.25 -1.37 10.38
N PHE A 166 10.01 -1.28 9.95
CA PHE A 166 9.04 -0.42 10.60
C PHE A 166 7.64 -1.04 10.68
N ARG A 167 6.86 -0.50 11.61
CA ARG A 167 5.42 -0.63 11.68
C ARG A 167 4.79 0.75 11.79
N VAL A 168 3.77 1.04 10.95
CA VAL A 168 3.08 2.32 10.96
C VAL A 168 1.57 2.13 11.01
N VAL A 169 0.88 2.92 11.86
CA VAL A 169 -0.58 3.05 11.90
C VAL A 169 -0.93 4.45 11.42
N CYS A 170 -1.76 4.54 10.38
CA CYS A 170 -2.04 5.82 9.73
C CYS A 170 -3.47 5.92 9.19
N SER A 171 -3.91 7.16 8.99
CA SER A 171 -5.18 7.49 8.39
C SER A 171 -5.29 7.06 6.93
N LYS A 172 -6.52 7.04 6.42
CA LYS A 172 -6.77 6.87 4.99
C LYS A 172 -5.95 7.86 4.16
N GLY A 173 -5.51 7.40 3.00
CA GLY A 173 -4.84 8.28 2.03
C GLY A 173 -3.36 8.48 2.28
N THR A 174 -2.78 7.98 3.37
CA THR A 174 -1.34 8.02 3.61
C THR A 174 -0.60 7.17 2.59
N TYR A 175 0.43 7.73 1.98
CA TYR A 175 1.39 7.02 1.13
C TYR A 175 2.61 6.62 1.94
N ILE A 176 2.81 5.32 2.12
CA ILE A 176 3.97 4.80 2.85
C ILE A 176 5.27 5.04 2.07
N ARG A 177 5.20 5.07 0.74
CA ARG A 177 6.33 5.45 -0.12
C ARG A 177 6.80 6.89 0.15
N SER A 178 5.87 7.83 0.33
CA SER A 178 6.24 9.19 0.72
C SER A 178 6.86 9.24 2.11
N LEU A 179 6.34 8.48 3.09
CA LEU A 179 6.96 8.40 4.42
C LEU A 179 8.39 7.84 4.34
N ALA A 180 8.65 6.87 3.46
CA ALA A 180 10.00 6.33 3.26
C ALA A 180 10.96 7.37 2.69
N LYS A 181 10.50 8.14 1.70
CA LYS A 181 11.25 9.28 1.15
C LYS A 181 11.51 10.33 2.24
N ASP A 182 10.45 10.75 2.96
CA ASP A 182 10.52 11.79 3.97
C ASP A 182 11.49 11.38 5.11
N LEU A 183 11.50 10.09 5.51
CA LEU A 183 12.47 9.56 6.48
C LEU A 183 13.91 9.69 5.96
N GLY A 184 14.16 9.30 4.71
CA GLY A 184 15.49 9.42 4.10
C GLY A 184 15.94 10.88 3.96
N GLU A 185 15.01 11.81 3.70
CA GLU A 185 15.29 13.26 3.65
C GLU A 185 15.62 13.83 5.03
N GLN A 186 14.88 13.44 6.09
CA GLN A 186 15.19 13.82 7.48
C GLN A 186 16.58 13.34 7.90
N LEU A 187 17.00 12.19 7.40
CA LEU A 187 18.33 11.64 7.64
C LEU A 187 19.42 12.20 6.70
N SER A 188 19.03 13.03 5.71
CA SER A 188 19.92 13.63 4.69
C SER A 188 20.67 12.61 3.82
N VAL A 189 20.13 11.40 3.64
CA VAL A 189 20.75 10.31 2.88
C VAL A 189 19.87 9.76 1.78
N GLY A 190 18.62 10.25 1.67
CA GLY A 190 17.62 9.65 0.80
C GLY A 190 17.13 8.29 1.28
N GLY A 191 16.02 7.83 0.70
CA GLY A 191 15.43 6.56 1.08
C GLY A 191 14.28 6.18 0.18
N TYR A 192 13.97 4.89 0.12
CA TYR A 192 12.86 4.34 -0.64
C TYR A 192 12.22 3.17 0.10
N LEU A 193 10.99 2.86 -0.28
CA LEU A 193 10.26 1.72 0.28
C LEU A 193 10.69 0.43 -0.42
N LYS A 194 11.40 -0.43 0.28
CA LYS A 194 11.89 -1.72 -0.23
C LYS A 194 10.83 -2.81 -0.19
N GLU A 195 10.12 -2.90 0.94
CA GLU A 195 9.05 -3.87 1.14
C GLU A 195 7.88 -3.26 1.89
N LEU A 196 6.66 -3.72 1.55
CA LEU A 196 5.45 -3.28 2.22
C LEU A 196 4.44 -4.43 2.34
N VAL A 197 3.90 -4.57 3.55
CA VAL A 197 2.78 -5.46 3.85
C VAL A 197 1.70 -4.66 4.58
N ARG A 198 0.47 -4.63 4.06
CA ARG A 198 -0.67 -4.11 4.81
C ARG A 198 -1.20 -5.20 5.73
N THR A 199 -1.02 -5.05 7.03
CA THR A 199 -1.40 -6.05 8.03
C THR A 199 -2.81 -5.84 8.58
N GLN A 200 -3.35 -4.59 8.49
CA GLN A 200 -4.67 -4.30 9.04
C GLN A 200 -5.38 -3.16 8.29
N VAL A 201 -6.71 -3.23 8.22
CA VAL A 201 -7.63 -2.18 7.76
C VAL A 201 -8.80 -2.10 8.76
N GLY A 202 -8.87 -1.04 9.57
CA GLY A 202 -9.79 -0.97 10.70
C GLY A 202 -9.66 -2.19 11.62
N ASN A 203 -10.73 -2.94 11.80
CA ASN A 203 -10.74 -4.17 12.61
C ASN A 203 -10.40 -5.45 11.83
N TYR A 204 -10.20 -5.35 10.51
CA TYR A 204 -9.86 -6.48 9.66
C TYR A 204 -8.36 -6.72 9.67
N LYS A 205 -7.94 -7.96 9.94
CA LYS A 205 -6.53 -8.33 10.07
C LYS A 205 -6.10 -9.30 8.97
N LEU A 206 -4.84 -9.22 8.58
CA LEU A 206 -4.24 -10.08 7.56
C LEU A 206 -4.26 -11.56 7.95
N GLU A 207 -4.13 -11.87 9.24
CA GLU A 207 -4.20 -13.25 9.76
C GLU A 207 -5.51 -13.98 9.42
N ASN A 208 -6.60 -13.21 9.18
CA ASN A 208 -7.91 -13.73 8.80
C ASN A 208 -8.15 -13.71 7.28
N ALA A 209 -7.14 -13.35 6.49
CA ALA A 209 -7.26 -13.26 5.04
C ALA A 209 -6.89 -14.60 4.37
N LEU A 210 -7.66 -14.95 3.35
CA LEU A 210 -7.36 -16.09 2.50
C LEU A 210 -6.19 -15.78 1.57
N GLN A 211 -5.30 -16.74 1.37
CA GLN A 211 -4.33 -16.68 0.29
C GLN A 211 -5.07 -16.76 -1.05
N LEU A 212 -4.65 -15.95 -2.01
CA LEU A 212 -5.35 -15.88 -3.30
C LEU A 212 -5.38 -17.24 -4.00
N GLU A 213 -4.27 -17.99 -3.96
CA GLU A 213 -4.18 -19.33 -4.56
C GLU A 213 -5.18 -20.29 -3.92
N GLN A 214 -5.25 -20.36 -2.59
CA GLN A 214 -6.20 -21.20 -1.86
C GLN A 214 -7.64 -20.85 -2.20
N LEU A 215 -7.96 -19.56 -2.32
CA LEU A 215 -9.29 -19.11 -2.71
C LEU A 215 -9.64 -19.54 -4.13
N VAL A 216 -8.67 -19.47 -5.05
CA VAL A 216 -8.83 -19.94 -6.44
C VAL A 216 -9.13 -21.44 -6.48
N ASP A 217 -8.35 -22.24 -5.74
CA ASP A 217 -8.52 -23.70 -5.69
C ASP A 217 -9.88 -24.09 -5.11
N GLN A 218 -10.31 -23.47 -4.02
CA GLN A 218 -11.63 -23.69 -3.43
C GLN A 218 -12.78 -23.41 -4.41
N ILE A 219 -12.70 -22.28 -5.14
CA ILE A 219 -13.74 -21.93 -6.13
C ILE A 219 -13.75 -22.92 -7.30
N ASN A 220 -12.58 -23.34 -7.78
CA ASN A 220 -12.50 -24.32 -8.88
C ASN A 220 -13.10 -25.66 -8.49
N LEU A 221 -12.77 -26.20 -7.32
CA LEU A 221 -13.34 -27.45 -6.81
C LEU A 221 -14.87 -27.39 -6.70
N GLU A 222 -15.43 -26.29 -6.23
CA GLU A 222 -16.88 -26.11 -6.14
C GLU A 222 -17.54 -26.00 -7.54
N ASN A 223 -16.84 -25.40 -8.52
CA ASN A 223 -17.35 -25.28 -9.89
C ASN A 223 -17.32 -26.62 -10.65
N GLU A 224 -16.41 -27.53 -10.32
CA GLU A 224 -16.32 -28.87 -10.91
C GLU A 224 -17.35 -29.85 -10.30
N SER A 225 -17.84 -29.53 -9.10
CA SER A 225 -18.80 -30.37 -8.35
C SER A 225 -20.27 -30.03 -8.66
N ASN A 226 -20.55 -28.98 -9.45
CA ASN A 226 -21.87 -28.52 -9.89
C ASN A 226 -22.04 -28.63 -11.40
#